data_6e2ad15deb94291f1e3a2c559fd55026
#
_entry.id   6e2ad15deb94291f1e3a2c559fd55026
#
_cell.length_a   1.000
_cell.length_b   1.000
_cell.length_c   1.000
_cell.angle_alpha   90.00
_cell.angle_beta   90.00
_cell.angle_gamma   90.00
#
_symmetry.space_group_name_H-M   'P 1'
#
loop_
_entity.id
_entity.type
_entity.pdbx_description
1 polymer ?
#
loop_
_entity_poly.entity_id
_entity_poly.type
_entity_poly.pdbx_seq_one_letter_code
_entity_poly.pdbx_strand_id
1 'polypeptide(L)'
;MTSKAEQFGAALGKAFRKTAEIMREEAPAPKMYRTNLRDVPKVEGLKRDDGWIDMQVQFLIDKKSAGADHVVGWTVLKPGASHEQHLHRNCDEFFIVLKGKGHIITNHGLEPSVEGDVVYSPRGCWHGFNNTSNEDVVLVWGWMGAGSIEASGYQVHPEGHKS
;
A
#
# COMPACT_ATOMS: atom_id res chain seq x y z
N MET A 1 -37.24 -3.53 44.40
CA MET A 1 -37.73 -4.30 43.22
C MET A 1 -37.23 -3.63 41.98
N THR A 2 -36.38 -4.30 41.17
CA THR A 2 -35.90 -3.76 39.91
C THR A 2 -37.04 -3.72 38.88
N SER A 3 -37.11 -2.66 38.09
CA SER A 3 -38.16 -2.48 37.09
C SER A 3 -38.00 -3.52 35.95
N LYS A 4 -39.10 -3.82 35.23
CA LYS A 4 -39.06 -4.72 34.08
C LYS A 4 -38.07 -4.23 32.99
N ALA A 5 -37.88 -2.91 32.85
CA ALA A 5 -36.93 -2.33 31.93
C ALA A 5 -35.46 -2.60 32.31
N GLU A 6 -35.14 -2.52 33.61
CA GLU A 6 -33.82 -2.85 34.14
C GLU A 6 -33.48 -4.33 33.95
N GLN A 7 -34.46 -5.21 34.18
CA GLN A 7 -34.31 -6.65 33.98
C GLN A 7 -34.08 -7.01 32.50
N PHE A 8 -34.82 -6.34 31.61
CA PHE A 8 -34.65 -6.51 30.15
C PHE A 8 -33.29 -6.01 29.66
N GLY A 9 -32.85 -4.84 30.11
CA GLY A 9 -31.52 -4.29 29.81
C GLY A 9 -30.39 -5.18 30.30
N ALA A 10 -30.50 -5.75 31.50
CA ALA A 10 -29.51 -6.68 32.06
C ALA A 10 -29.44 -8.00 31.25
N ALA A 11 -30.58 -8.53 30.81
CA ALA A 11 -30.66 -9.74 30.00
C ALA A 11 -30.07 -9.53 28.62
N LEU A 12 -30.35 -8.38 27.97
CA LEU A 12 -29.79 -8.00 26.67
C LEU A 12 -28.26 -7.85 26.76
N GLY A 13 -27.74 -7.15 27.76
CA GLY A 13 -26.32 -6.98 28.00
C GLY A 13 -25.58 -8.30 28.25
N LYS A 14 -26.24 -9.28 28.92
CA LYS A 14 -25.70 -10.63 29.11
C LYS A 14 -25.66 -11.43 27.82
N ALA A 15 -26.70 -11.32 26.97
CA ALA A 15 -26.75 -11.96 25.67
C ALA A 15 -25.64 -11.42 24.72
N PHE A 16 -25.46 -10.10 24.66
CA PHE A 16 -24.38 -9.50 23.84
C PHE A 16 -22.99 -9.91 24.32
N ARG A 17 -22.74 -9.96 25.63
CA ARG A 17 -21.45 -10.43 26.16
C ARG A 17 -21.19 -11.88 25.80
N LYS A 18 -22.19 -12.76 25.94
CA LYS A 18 -22.07 -14.18 25.59
C LYS A 18 -21.79 -14.38 24.09
N THR A 19 -22.46 -13.63 23.24
CA THR A 19 -22.21 -13.67 21.78
C THR A 19 -20.79 -13.20 21.46
N ALA A 20 -20.30 -12.14 22.11
CA ALA A 20 -18.94 -11.66 21.93
C ALA A 20 -17.88 -12.65 22.44
N GLU A 21 -18.16 -13.38 23.52
CA GLU A 21 -17.30 -14.47 24.01
C GLU A 21 -17.24 -15.63 23.03
N ILE A 22 -18.40 -16.10 22.51
CA ILE A 22 -18.46 -17.16 21.50
C ILE A 22 -17.70 -16.75 20.24
N MET A 23 -17.87 -15.53 19.76
CA MET A 23 -17.13 -15.03 18.58
C MET A 23 -15.61 -14.91 18.82
N ARG A 24 -15.17 -14.72 20.08
CA ARG A 24 -13.75 -14.73 20.44
C ARG A 24 -13.16 -16.13 20.52
N GLU A 25 -13.95 -17.12 20.99
CA GLU A 25 -13.50 -18.51 21.08
C GLU A 25 -13.38 -19.19 19.71
N GLU A 26 -14.17 -18.76 18.72
CA GLU A 26 -14.16 -19.34 17.36
C GLU A 26 -13.14 -18.67 16.42
N ALA A 27 -12.65 -17.49 16.73
CA ALA A 27 -11.64 -16.82 15.92
C ALA A 27 -10.26 -17.47 16.13
N PRO A 28 -9.60 -17.99 15.08
CA PRO A 28 -8.25 -18.51 15.22
C PRO A 28 -7.32 -17.40 15.71
N ALA A 29 -6.41 -17.77 16.61
CA ALA A 29 -5.41 -16.82 17.11
C ALA A 29 -4.67 -16.16 15.95
N PRO A 30 -4.45 -14.82 16.00
CA PRO A 30 -3.71 -14.12 14.96
C PRO A 30 -2.33 -14.75 14.77
N LYS A 31 -1.95 -15.03 13.53
CA LYS A 31 -0.65 -15.59 13.18
C LYS A 31 0.22 -14.52 12.55
N MET A 32 1.48 -14.49 12.97
CA MET A 32 2.49 -13.65 12.34
C MET A 32 2.72 -14.13 10.90
N TYR A 33 2.64 -13.22 9.93
CA TYR A 33 3.09 -13.47 8.56
C TYR A 33 4.58 -13.18 8.43
N ARG A 34 5.32 -14.04 7.76
CA ARG A 34 6.74 -13.89 7.46
C ARG A 34 7.01 -14.34 6.03
N THR A 35 7.71 -13.52 5.28
CA THR A 35 8.22 -13.87 3.94
C THR A 35 9.66 -13.40 3.79
N ASN A 36 10.31 -13.80 2.70
CA ASN A 36 11.61 -13.31 2.28
C ASN A 36 11.47 -12.74 0.87
N LEU A 37 12.12 -11.61 0.62
CA LEU A 37 12.09 -10.94 -0.69
C LEU A 37 12.40 -11.89 -1.87
N ARG A 38 13.30 -12.85 -1.65
CA ARG A 38 13.68 -13.85 -2.68
C ARG A 38 12.56 -14.81 -3.03
N ASP A 39 11.62 -15.03 -2.11
CA ASP A 39 10.54 -16.00 -2.25
C ASP A 39 9.25 -15.35 -2.81
N VAL A 40 9.20 -14.02 -2.87
CA VAL A 40 8.06 -13.29 -3.43
C VAL A 40 8.25 -13.11 -4.93
N PRO A 41 7.32 -13.59 -5.77
CA PRO A 41 7.43 -13.44 -7.21
C PRO A 41 7.38 -11.96 -7.62
N LYS A 42 8.12 -11.63 -8.68
CA LYS A 42 7.98 -10.33 -9.34
C LYS A 42 6.64 -10.29 -10.07
N VAL A 43 6.03 -9.13 -10.06
CA VAL A 43 4.78 -8.90 -10.81
C VAL A 43 5.09 -9.01 -12.30
N GLU A 44 4.31 -9.83 -13.01
CA GLU A 44 4.37 -9.98 -14.45
C GLU A 44 3.31 -9.10 -15.13
N GLY A 45 3.54 -8.78 -16.41
CA GLY A 45 2.57 -8.07 -17.24
C GLY A 45 2.41 -6.58 -16.94
N LEU A 46 3.40 -5.98 -16.28
CA LEU A 46 3.47 -4.53 -16.11
C LEU A 46 3.51 -3.85 -17.49
N LYS A 47 2.63 -2.87 -17.70
CA LYS A 47 2.47 -2.21 -18.97
C LYS A 47 2.83 -0.73 -18.89
N ARG A 48 3.46 -0.23 -19.96
CA ARG A 48 3.76 1.19 -20.10
C ARG A 48 2.51 2.06 -20.03
N ASP A 49 1.40 1.62 -20.65
CA ASP A 49 0.13 2.33 -20.66
C ASP A 49 -0.53 2.43 -19.26
N ASP A 50 -0.12 1.56 -18.33
CA ASP A 50 -0.53 1.59 -16.92
C ASP A 50 0.47 2.41 -16.05
N GLY A 51 1.43 3.11 -16.66
CA GLY A 51 2.40 3.95 -15.98
C GLY A 51 3.61 3.23 -15.40
N TRP A 52 3.91 2.00 -15.85
CA TRP A 52 4.96 1.15 -15.31
C TRP A 52 6.05 0.91 -16.37
N ILE A 53 7.14 1.67 -16.30
CA ILE A 53 8.21 1.63 -17.30
C ILE A 53 9.48 1.04 -16.69
N ASP A 54 9.93 -0.12 -17.20
CA ASP A 54 11.17 -0.81 -16.83
C ASP A 54 11.35 -1.01 -15.31
N MET A 55 10.24 -1.29 -14.61
CA MET A 55 10.19 -1.52 -13.19
C MET A 55 10.09 -3.00 -12.85
N GLN A 56 10.70 -3.40 -11.74
CA GLN A 56 10.46 -4.68 -11.10
C GLN A 56 9.72 -4.46 -9.78
N VAL A 57 8.55 -5.02 -9.64
CA VAL A 57 7.67 -4.83 -8.48
C VAL A 57 7.38 -6.15 -7.80
N GLN A 58 7.39 -6.15 -6.46
CA GLN A 58 7.03 -7.29 -5.63
C GLN A 58 6.11 -6.82 -4.51
N PHE A 59 4.96 -7.49 -4.35
CA PHE A 59 4.04 -7.27 -3.24
C PHE A 59 4.43 -8.19 -2.09
N LEU A 60 5.06 -7.66 -1.05
CA LEU A 60 5.61 -8.43 0.07
C LEU A 60 4.53 -8.80 1.08
N ILE A 61 3.63 -7.88 1.36
CA ILE A 61 2.47 -8.04 2.24
C ILE A 61 1.27 -7.45 1.51
N ASP A 62 0.19 -8.20 1.42
CA ASP A 62 -1.07 -7.77 0.84
C ASP A 62 -2.26 -8.58 1.38
N LYS A 63 -3.45 -8.32 0.87
CA LYS A 63 -4.67 -9.07 1.21
C LYS A 63 -4.56 -10.54 0.89
N LYS A 64 -3.93 -10.88 -0.24
CA LYS A 64 -3.82 -12.25 -0.73
C LYS A 64 -2.81 -13.06 0.09
N SER A 65 -1.64 -12.49 0.37
CA SER A 65 -0.54 -13.18 1.06
C SER A 65 -0.73 -13.26 2.58
N ALA A 66 -1.20 -12.18 3.19
CA ALA A 66 -1.24 -12.01 4.65
C ALA A 66 -2.63 -11.68 5.21
N GLY A 67 -3.66 -11.54 4.38
CA GLY A 67 -4.98 -11.07 4.81
C GLY A 67 -5.00 -9.59 5.23
N ALA A 68 -3.98 -8.81 4.88
CA ALA A 68 -3.78 -7.45 5.34
C ALA A 68 -4.66 -6.44 4.60
N ASP A 69 -5.10 -5.39 5.30
CA ASP A 69 -5.80 -4.24 4.72
C ASP A 69 -4.83 -3.10 4.36
N HIS A 70 -3.58 -3.45 4.12
CA HIS A 70 -2.50 -2.58 3.65
C HIS A 70 -1.58 -3.39 2.74
N VAL A 71 -0.73 -2.69 1.99
CA VAL A 71 0.31 -3.29 1.16
C VAL A 71 1.67 -2.82 1.64
N VAL A 72 2.64 -3.72 1.61
CA VAL A 72 4.07 -3.38 1.62
C VAL A 72 4.68 -3.95 0.36
N GLY A 73 5.36 -3.12 -0.40
CA GLY A 73 5.95 -3.47 -1.67
C GLY A 73 7.45 -3.15 -1.75
N TRP A 74 8.06 -3.74 -2.75
CA TRP A 74 9.44 -3.54 -3.13
C TRP A 74 9.51 -3.25 -4.61
N THR A 75 10.26 -2.23 -4.99
CA THR A 75 10.44 -1.87 -6.40
C THR A 75 11.91 -1.63 -6.70
N VAL A 76 12.34 -2.11 -7.86
CA VAL A 76 13.62 -1.75 -8.46
C VAL A 76 13.33 -1.04 -9.77
N LEU A 77 13.75 0.22 -9.88
CA LEU A 77 13.69 1.01 -11.10
C LEU A 77 15.07 0.97 -11.77
N LYS A 78 15.12 0.46 -13.00
CA LYS A 78 16.33 0.49 -13.82
C LYS A 78 16.67 1.92 -14.27
N PRO A 79 17.91 2.21 -14.75
CA PRO A 79 18.22 3.48 -15.37
C PRO A 79 17.21 3.85 -16.45
N GLY A 80 16.61 5.05 -16.36
CA GLY A 80 15.57 5.52 -17.25
C GLY A 80 14.17 4.97 -16.97
N ALA A 81 13.99 4.11 -15.96
CA ALA A 81 12.69 3.60 -15.55
C ALA A 81 11.83 4.67 -14.88
N SER A 82 10.53 4.53 -15.03
CA SER A 82 9.56 5.45 -14.45
C SER A 82 8.36 4.72 -13.89
N HIS A 83 7.93 5.12 -12.70
CA HIS A 83 6.57 4.96 -12.25
C HIS A 83 5.87 6.29 -12.52
N GLU A 84 5.08 6.33 -13.58
CA GLU A 84 4.42 7.52 -14.07
C GLU A 84 3.54 8.17 -13.00
N GLN A 85 3.18 9.44 -13.23
CA GLN A 85 2.32 10.16 -12.32
C GLN A 85 0.96 9.47 -12.16
N HIS A 86 0.63 9.14 -10.93
CA HIS A 86 -0.60 8.44 -10.55
C HIS A 86 -1.08 8.92 -9.17
N LEU A 87 -2.27 8.45 -8.78
CA LEU A 87 -2.81 8.65 -7.44
C LEU A 87 -3.53 7.40 -6.95
N HIS A 88 -3.76 7.35 -5.64
CA HIS A 88 -4.64 6.39 -5.00
C HIS A 88 -5.82 7.13 -4.35
N ARG A 89 -7.07 6.75 -4.72
CA ARG A 89 -8.26 7.42 -4.16
C ARG A 89 -8.60 6.96 -2.76
N ASN A 90 -8.25 5.71 -2.42
CA ASN A 90 -8.79 5.04 -1.25
C ASN A 90 -7.73 4.79 -0.15
N CYS A 91 -6.47 5.06 -0.41
CA CYS A 91 -5.40 4.87 0.56
C CYS A 91 -4.36 5.97 0.47
N ASP A 92 -3.62 6.11 1.54
CA ASP A 92 -2.40 6.91 1.56
C ASP A 92 -1.23 6.02 1.13
N GLU A 93 -0.18 6.61 0.56
CA GLU A 93 1.05 5.90 0.21
C GLU A 93 2.26 6.53 0.90
N PHE A 94 3.22 5.70 1.27
CA PHE A 94 4.57 6.15 1.59
C PHE A 94 5.58 5.38 0.75
N PHE A 95 6.74 5.97 0.51
CA PHE A 95 7.89 5.22 0.04
C PHE A 95 9.19 5.73 0.67
N ILE A 96 10.17 4.84 0.71
CA ILE A 96 11.51 5.08 1.24
C ILE A 96 12.50 4.74 0.14
N VAL A 97 13.40 5.65 -0.18
CA VAL A 97 14.51 5.39 -1.11
C VAL A 97 15.60 4.64 -0.34
N LEU A 98 15.70 3.33 -0.56
CA LEU A 98 16.71 2.50 0.10
C LEU A 98 18.07 2.54 -0.59
N LYS A 99 18.08 2.86 -1.88
CA LYS A 99 19.31 2.94 -2.68
C LYS A 99 19.09 3.82 -3.90
N GLY A 100 20.12 4.58 -4.27
CA GLY A 100 20.16 5.36 -5.49
C GLY A 100 19.56 6.75 -5.34
N LYS A 101 19.26 7.37 -6.47
CA LYS A 101 18.69 8.73 -6.56
C LYS A 101 17.86 8.89 -7.83
N GLY A 102 16.92 9.82 -7.80
CA GLY A 102 16.05 10.13 -8.92
C GLY A 102 15.24 11.38 -8.67
N HIS A 103 14.02 11.40 -9.18
CA HIS A 103 13.09 12.51 -9.00
C HIS A 103 11.71 12.00 -8.65
N ILE A 104 11.11 12.60 -7.63
CA ILE A 104 9.69 12.46 -7.33
C ILE A 104 8.93 13.29 -8.37
N ILE A 105 7.89 12.71 -8.96
CA ILE A 105 6.95 13.43 -9.82
C ILE A 105 5.85 14.00 -8.92
N THR A 106 5.64 15.30 -8.94
CA THR A 106 4.61 16.00 -8.16
C THR A 106 3.72 16.85 -9.07
N ASN A 107 2.66 17.45 -8.53
CA ASN A 107 1.84 18.42 -9.25
C ASN A 107 2.60 19.72 -9.60
N HIS A 108 3.77 19.93 -9.01
CA HIS A 108 4.57 21.14 -9.18
C HIS A 108 5.83 20.89 -10.03
N GLY A 109 5.99 19.68 -10.55
CA GLY A 109 7.13 19.25 -11.35
C GLY A 109 7.95 18.16 -10.67
N LEU A 110 9.21 18.07 -11.05
CA LEU A 110 10.15 17.08 -10.57
C LEU A 110 10.92 17.60 -9.36
N GLU A 111 10.93 16.83 -8.27
CA GLU A 111 11.69 17.13 -7.05
C GLU A 111 12.81 16.11 -6.88
N PRO A 112 14.08 16.53 -6.69
CA PRO A 112 15.18 15.59 -6.47
C PRO A 112 14.94 14.72 -5.24
N SER A 113 15.30 13.44 -5.35
CA SER A 113 15.21 12.49 -4.24
C SER A 113 16.44 11.59 -4.22
N VAL A 114 16.91 11.27 -3.01
CA VAL A 114 18.14 10.53 -2.75
C VAL A 114 17.92 9.42 -1.73
N GLU A 115 18.87 8.52 -1.61
CA GLU A 115 18.91 7.49 -0.57
C GLU A 115 18.66 8.07 0.84
N GLY A 116 17.74 7.45 1.58
CA GLY A 116 17.29 7.87 2.90
C GLY A 116 16.05 8.74 2.91
N ASP A 117 15.61 9.26 1.76
CA ASP A 117 14.36 10.03 1.70
C ASP A 117 13.15 9.17 2.03
N VAL A 118 12.26 9.75 2.81
CA VAL A 118 10.95 9.19 3.16
C VAL A 118 9.87 10.13 2.65
N VAL A 119 9.02 9.63 1.79
CA VAL A 119 7.96 10.39 1.14
C VAL A 119 6.60 9.85 1.58
N TYR A 120 5.68 10.75 1.86
CA TYR A 120 4.30 10.44 2.18
C TYR A 120 3.36 11.17 1.21
N SER A 121 2.53 10.39 0.53
CA SER A 121 1.51 10.86 -0.41
C SER A 121 0.13 10.59 0.17
N PRO A 122 -0.61 11.62 0.63
CA PRO A 122 -1.99 11.42 1.06
C PRO A 122 -2.85 10.96 -0.12
N ARG A 123 -3.94 10.25 0.18
CA ARG A 123 -4.90 9.81 -0.85
C ARG A 123 -5.35 10.96 -1.74
N GLY A 124 -5.44 10.71 -3.03
CA GLY A 124 -5.78 11.71 -4.03
C GLY A 124 -4.64 12.65 -4.43
N CYS A 125 -3.46 12.53 -3.82
CA CYS A 125 -2.29 13.28 -4.23
C CYS A 125 -1.64 12.60 -5.45
N TRP A 126 -1.42 13.36 -6.52
CA TRP A 126 -0.68 12.90 -7.69
C TRP A 126 0.81 12.80 -7.37
N HIS A 127 1.39 11.65 -7.63
CA HIS A 127 2.80 11.38 -7.38
C HIS A 127 3.34 10.33 -8.35
N GLY A 128 4.66 10.16 -8.38
CA GLY A 128 5.36 9.17 -9.16
C GLY A 128 6.85 9.24 -8.89
N PHE A 129 7.65 8.45 -9.60
CA PHE A 129 9.09 8.45 -9.43
C PHE A 129 9.82 8.15 -10.74
N ASN A 130 10.80 8.98 -11.10
CA ASN A 130 11.69 8.78 -12.24
C ASN A 130 13.10 8.44 -11.77
N ASN A 131 13.64 7.33 -12.26
CA ASN A 131 15.07 7.07 -12.15
C ASN A 131 15.82 7.76 -13.29
N THR A 132 16.30 8.96 -13.03
CA THR A 132 17.09 9.76 -13.97
C THR A 132 18.60 9.52 -13.84
N SER A 133 18.99 8.56 -13.00
CA SER A 133 20.39 8.20 -12.78
C SER A 133 20.83 7.04 -13.69
N ASN A 134 22.11 6.69 -13.63
CA ASN A 134 22.69 5.53 -14.32
C ASN A 134 22.82 4.29 -13.45
N GLU A 135 22.16 4.29 -12.27
CA GLU A 135 22.15 3.20 -11.30
C GLU A 135 20.73 2.72 -11.03
N ASP A 136 20.58 1.51 -10.50
CA ASP A 136 19.27 1.03 -10.01
C ASP A 136 18.83 1.85 -8.79
N VAL A 137 17.58 2.29 -8.80
CA VAL A 137 16.91 2.83 -7.61
C VAL A 137 16.08 1.74 -6.96
N VAL A 138 16.17 1.64 -5.64
CA VAL A 138 15.41 0.68 -4.85
C VAL A 138 14.49 1.40 -3.88
N LEU A 139 13.20 1.09 -3.97
CA LEU A 139 12.17 1.64 -3.10
C LEU A 139 11.53 0.54 -2.26
N VAL A 140 11.28 0.82 -0.99
CA VAL A 140 10.24 0.16 -0.19
C VAL A 140 9.07 1.13 -0.10
N TRP A 141 7.88 0.63 -0.33
CA TRP A 141 6.66 1.45 -0.32
C TRP A 141 5.50 0.71 0.33
N GLY A 142 4.44 1.43 0.63
CA GLY A 142 3.25 0.81 1.19
C GLY A 142 2.00 1.65 1.04
N TRP A 143 0.87 0.97 0.84
CA TRP A 143 -0.47 1.54 0.85
C TRP A 143 -1.12 1.31 2.21
N MET A 144 -1.56 2.38 2.85
CA MET A 144 -2.21 2.34 4.16
C MET A 144 -3.72 2.46 3.99
N GLY A 145 -4.44 1.35 4.27
CA GLY A 145 -5.90 1.28 4.16
C GLY A 145 -6.41 0.60 2.89
N ALA A 146 -5.52 0.01 2.07
CA ALA A 146 -5.90 -0.82 0.93
C ALA A 146 -4.97 -2.02 0.79
N GLY A 147 -5.54 -3.22 0.73
CA GLY A 147 -4.79 -4.47 0.67
C GLY A 147 -4.55 -5.00 -0.76
N SER A 148 -4.92 -4.25 -1.80
CA SER A 148 -4.69 -4.60 -3.21
C SER A 148 -4.71 -3.37 -4.12
N ILE A 149 -4.28 -3.53 -5.38
CA ILE A 149 -4.34 -2.46 -6.41
C ILE A 149 -5.79 -1.99 -6.60
N GLU A 150 -6.73 -2.92 -6.75
CA GLU A 150 -8.15 -2.59 -6.99
C GLU A 150 -8.73 -1.83 -5.80
N ALA A 151 -8.39 -2.24 -4.58
CA ALA A 151 -8.85 -1.57 -3.36
C ALA A 151 -8.25 -0.18 -3.19
N SER A 152 -7.01 0.06 -3.69
CA SER A 152 -6.32 1.34 -3.57
C SER A 152 -6.97 2.47 -4.38
N GLY A 153 -7.74 2.13 -5.42
CA GLY A 153 -8.29 3.12 -6.35
C GLY A 153 -7.21 3.79 -7.20
N TYR A 154 -6.21 3.01 -7.62
CA TYR A 154 -5.11 3.44 -8.48
C TYR A 154 -5.61 4.05 -9.79
N GLN A 155 -5.06 5.20 -10.16
CA GLN A 155 -5.36 5.90 -11.41
C GLN A 155 -4.10 6.57 -11.94
N VAL A 156 -3.78 6.32 -13.21
CA VAL A 156 -2.71 7.03 -13.93
C VAL A 156 -3.20 8.42 -14.34
N HIS A 157 -2.32 9.39 -14.32
CA HIS A 157 -2.65 10.75 -14.75
C HIS A 157 -3.03 10.76 -16.25
N PRO A 158 -4.17 11.38 -16.65
CA PRO A 158 -4.68 11.32 -18.03
C PRO A 158 -3.72 11.88 -19.10
N GLU A 159 -2.87 12.82 -18.71
CA GLU A 159 -1.91 13.45 -19.64
C GLU A 159 -0.52 12.80 -19.58
N GLY A 160 -0.34 11.76 -18.74
CA GLY A 160 0.98 11.22 -18.44
C GLY A 160 1.89 12.25 -17.79
N HIS A 161 3.17 11.93 -17.68
CA HIS A 161 4.19 12.90 -17.27
C HIS A 161 4.56 13.77 -18.45
N LYS A 162 4.20 15.05 -18.43
CA LYS A 162 4.80 16.05 -19.33
C LYS A 162 6.20 16.35 -18.81
N SER A 163 7.21 15.72 -19.45
CA SER A 163 8.63 16.03 -19.25
C SER A 163 8.94 17.47 -19.64
#